data_bda43ece77aec63c8195bbf4ebc17ea0
#
_entry.id   bda43ece77aec63c8195bbf4ebc17ea0
#
_cell.length_a   1.000
_cell.length_b   1.000
_cell.length_c   1.000
_cell.angle_alpha   90.00
_cell.angle_beta   90.00
_cell.angle_gamma   90.00
#
_symmetry.space_group_name_H-M   'P 1'
#
loop_
_entity.id
_entity.type
_entity.pdbx_description
1 polymer ?
#
loop_
_entity_poly.entity_id
_entity_poly.type
_entity_poly.pdbx_seq_one_letter_code
_entity_poly.pdbx_strand_id
1 'polypeptide(L)'
;MIDLHTHTLLSDGDLIPTELARRAEVLGFRALGLADHVDTALVDAVVPLLVKAAADLAPVMKMKVIPGAEVTHCRPAHIARVVARARQLGARIVVVHGETPSEPVMEGTNRAALSAGCDILAHPGLLTEADARLAAEKGVLLEVSGRAGHCLANGHVVQVARRTGAQVIFGSDSHAPEDLRPRPGAEKVLACAGLSADEIAAAFEAAERLVARATA
;
A
#
# COMPACT_ATOMS: atom_id res chain seq x y z
N MET A 1 -4.79 -10.01 -10.74
CA MET A 1 -4.15 -8.80 -10.18
C MET A 1 -4.47 -8.71 -8.71
N ILE A 2 -3.52 -8.22 -7.89
CA ILE A 2 -3.70 -7.83 -6.50
C ILE A 2 -3.21 -6.39 -6.40
N ASP A 3 -3.99 -5.53 -5.75
CA ASP A 3 -3.62 -4.17 -5.42
C ASP A 3 -4.04 -3.89 -3.98
N LEU A 4 -3.09 -3.51 -3.14
CA LEU A 4 -3.31 -3.39 -1.70
C LEU A 4 -3.23 -1.94 -1.22
N HIS A 5 -3.15 -1.00 -2.16
CA HIS A 5 -3.07 0.43 -1.89
C HIS A 5 -4.03 1.19 -2.81
N THR A 6 -5.26 1.40 -2.33
CA THR A 6 -6.31 2.13 -3.05
C THR A 6 -7.16 2.93 -2.06
N HIS A 7 -7.74 4.03 -2.52
CA HIS A 7 -8.47 5.01 -1.73
C HIS A 7 -9.94 5.12 -2.16
N THR A 8 -10.79 5.46 -1.21
CA THR A 8 -12.22 5.64 -1.41
C THR A 8 -12.65 7.04 -0.97
N LEU A 9 -13.95 7.35 -1.11
CA LEU A 9 -14.57 8.57 -0.58
C LEU A 9 -14.46 8.71 0.96
N LEU A 10 -13.96 7.71 1.67
CA LEU A 10 -13.71 7.81 3.11
C LEU A 10 -12.44 8.60 3.44
N SER A 11 -11.61 8.86 2.43
CA SER A 11 -10.53 9.86 2.45
C SER A 11 -10.67 10.82 1.28
N ASP A 12 -9.98 10.60 0.20
CA ASP A 12 -9.86 11.51 -0.94
C ASP A 12 -9.97 10.81 -2.30
N GLY A 13 -10.41 9.55 -2.32
CA GLY A 13 -10.75 8.86 -3.55
C GLY A 13 -12.14 9.25 -4.08
N ASP A 14 -12.35 9.07 -5.38
CA ASP A 14 -13.61 9.44 -6.06
C ASP A 14 -14.75 8.45 -5.82
N LEU A 15 -14.46 7.21 -5.44
CA LEU A 15 -15.41 6.11 -5.41
C LEU A 15 -15.75 5.67 -3.98
N ILE A 16 -17.05 5.36 -3.75
CA ILE A 16 -17.43 4.63 -2.53
C ILE A 16 -16.80 3.22 -2.53
N PRO A 17 -16.57 2.61 -1.36
CA PRO A 17 -15.89 1.30 -1.26
C PRO A 17 -16.49 0.21 -2.16
N THR A 18 -17.83 0.15 -2.25
CA THR A 18 -18.53 -0.85 -3.06
C THR A 18 -18.31 -0.67 -4.56
N GLU A 19 -18.30 0.57 -5.04
CA GLU A 19 -18.06 0.86 -6.45
C GLU A 19 -16.60 0.58 -6.82
N LEU A 20 -15.64 1.01 -6.01
CA LEU A 20 -14.23 0.72 -6.22
C LEU A 20 -13.99 -0.80 -6.32
N ALA A 21 -14.53 -1.57 -5.36
CA ALA A 21 -14.43 -3.02 -5.35
C ALA A 21 -15.06 -3.65 -6.61
N ARG A 22 -16.24 -3.16 -7.03
CA ARG A 22 -16.91 -3.67 -8.24
C ARG A 22 -16.11 -3.40 -9.50
N ARG A 23 -15.51 -2.22 -9.64
CA ARG A 23 -14.67 -1.89 -10.80
C ARG A 23 -13.41 -2.75 -10.84
N ALA A 24 -12.76 -2.96 -9.71
CA ALA A 24 -11.60 -3.85 -9.60
C ALA A 24 -11.97 -5.30 -9.97
N GLU A 25 -13.13 -5.80 -9.51
CA GLU A 25 -13.62 -7.14 -9.86
C GLU A 25 -13.85 -7.29 -11.37
N VAL A 26 -14.45 -6.30 -12.02
CA VAL A 26 -14.66 -6.28 -13.49
C VAL A 26 -13.34 -6.30 -14.25
N LEU A 27 -12.30 -5.65 -13.71
CA LEU A 27 -10.96 -5.66 -14.27
C LEU A 27 -10.17 -6.94 -13.95
N GLY A 28 -10.80 -7.93 -13.27
CA GLY A 28 -10.20 -9.23 -12.99
C GLY A 28 -9.23 -9.25 -11.81
N PHE A 29 -9.37 -8.31 -10.87
CA PHE A 29 -8.59 -8.35 -9.64
C PHE A 29 -9.01 -9.53 -8.77
N ARG A 30 -8.05 -10.11 -8.05
CA ARG A 30 -8.28 -11.22 -7.12
C ARG A 30 -8.30 -10.77 -5.67
N ALA A 31 -7.62 -9.66 -5.37
CA ALA A 31 -7.69 -8.98 -4.08
C ALA A 31 -7.49 -7.48 -4.23
N LEU A 32 -8.19 -6.72 -3.39
CA LEU A 32 -8.13 -5.27 -3.29
C LEU A 32 -8.00 -4.86 -1.82
N GLY A 33 -7.02 -4.02 -1.50
CA GLY A 33 -6.89 -3.36 -0.21
C GLY A 33 -7.58 -2.00 -0.23
N LEU A 34 -8.48 -1.77 0.71
CA LEU A 34 -9.05 -0.45 0.97
C LEU A 34 -8.16 0.21 2.03
N ALA A 35 -7.32 1.17 1.60
CA ALA A 35 -6.27 1.74 2.43
C ALA A 35 -6.39 3.26 2.53
N ASP A 36 -7.59 3.74 2.84
CA ASP A 36 -7.88 5.17 2.97
C ASP A 36 -6.94 5.86 3.96
N HIS A 37 -6.66 7.14 3.72
CA HIS A 37 -5.82 7.97 4.55
C HIS A 37 -6.35 8.10 5.98
N VAL A 38 -5.48 7.87 6.94
CA VAL A 38 -5.76 8.07 8.36
C VAL A 38 -4.60 8.76 9.08
N ASP A 39 -4.96 9.48 10.11
CA ASP A 39 -4.04 10.06 11.07
C ASP A 39 -4.54 9.81 12.51
N THR A 40 -4.04 10.56 13.46
CA THR A 40 -4.48 10.47 14.87
C THR A 40 -5.93 10.90 15.10
N ALA A 41 -6.54 11.66 14.18
CA ALA A 41 -7.92 12.13 14.28
C ALA A 41 -8.90 11.20 13.55
N LEU A 42 -8.48 10.66 12.41
CA LEU A 42 -9.36 9.93 11.48
C LEU A 42 -9.35 8.41 11.67
N VAL A 43 -8.31 7.83 12.29
CA VAL A 43 -8.16 6.37 12.41
C VAL A 43 -9.38 5.70 13.04
N ASP A 44 -9.97 6.30 14.07
CA ASP A 44 -11.13 5.77 14.77
C ASP A 44 -12.45 5.88 13.98
N ALA A 45 -12.51 6.76 13.01
CA ALA A 45 -13.69 6.96 12.16
C ALA A 45 -13.62 6.11 10.89
N VAL A 46 -12.49 6.11 10.20
CA VAL A 46 -12.34 5.54 8.86
C VAL A 46 -12.19 4.01 8.91
N VAL A 47 -11.28 3.50 9.73
CA VAL A 47 -10.97 2.06 9.75
C VAL A 47 -12.20 1.17 10.03
N PRO A 48 -13.08 1.47 11.01
CA PRO A 48 -14.29 0.68 11.23
C PRO A 48 -15.25 0.65 10.04
N LEU A 49 -15.31 1.73 9.26
CA LEU A 49 -16.14 1.80 8.06
C LEU A 49 -15.57 0.89 6.94
N LEU A 50 -14.26 0.87 6.76
CA LEU A 50 -13.58 -0.02 5.81
C LEU A 50 -13.73 -1.50 6.22
N VAL A 51 -13.63 -1.81 7.51
CA VAL A 51 -13.86 -3.16 8.05
C VAL A 51 -15.28 -3.60 7.77
N LYS A 52 -16.27 -2.73 8.02
CA LYS A 52 -17.69 -3.00 7.71
C LYS A 52 -17.88 -3.23 6.21
N ALA A 53 -17.36 -2.36 5.36
CA ALA A 53 -17.49 -2.50 3.91
C ALA A 53 -16.90 -3.82 3.40
N ALA A 54 -15.71 -4.20 3.86
CA ALA A 54 -15.08 -5.46 3.50
C ALA A 54 -15.90 -6.68 3.97
N ALA A 55 -16.45 -6.64 5.19
CA ALA A 55 -17.29 -7.71 5.72
C ALA A 55 -18.60 -7.87 4.93
N ASP A 56 -19.24 -6.77 4.55
CA ASP A 56 -20.47 -6.78 3.77
C ASP A 56 -20.26 -7.30 2.32
N LEU A 57 -19.07 -7.05 1.75
CA LEU A 57 -18.71 -7.48 0.40
C LEU A 57 -18.23 -8.93 0.33
N ALA A 58 -17.59 -9.45 1.38
CA ALA A 58 -16.98 -10.78 1.38
C ALA A 58 -17.91 -11.93 0.91
N PRO A 59 -19.20 -12.01 1.33
CA PRO A 59 -20.09 -13.12 0.91
C PRO A 59 -20.58 -13.00 -0.52
N VAL A 60 -20.48 -11.84 -1.17
CA VAL A 60 -21.09 -11.54 -2.47
C VAL A 60 -20.10 -11.29 -3.59
N MET A 61 -18.82 -11.25 -3.28
CA MET A 61 -17.75 -11.04 -4.26
C MET A 61 -16.83 -12.25 -4.35
N LYS A 62 -16.34 -12.54 -5.56
CA LYS A 62 -15.30 -13.56 -5.77
C LYS A 62 -13.89 -13.02 -5.42
N MET A 63 -13.69 -11.71 -5.55
CA MET A 63 -12.49 -11.01 -5.18
C MET A 63 -12.44 -10.79 -3.66
N LYS A 64 -11.24 -10.93 -3.07
CA LYS A 64 -11.03 -10.57 -1.66
C LYS A 64 -10.95 -9.07 -1.50
N VAL A 65 -11.80 -8.49 -0.65
CA VAL A 65 -11.71 -7.09 -0.22
C VAL A 65 -11.09 -7.07 1.17
N ILE A 66 -9.96 -6.39 1.31
CA ILE A 66 -9.15 -6.41 2.54
C ILE A 66 -9.21 -5.03 3.17
N PRO A 67 -9.73 -4.90 4.41
CA PRO A 67 -9.74 -3.63 5.09
C PRO A 67 -8.33 -3.27 5.53
N GLY A 68 -7.92 -2.06 5.22
CA GLY A 68 -6.61 -1.53 5.56
C GLY A 68 -6.69 -0.11 6.10
N ALA A 69 -5.55 0.55 6.12
CA ALA A 69 -5.40 1.97 6.39
C ALA A 69 -4.06 2.45 5.86
N GLU A 70 -4.00 3.64 5.29
CA GLU A 70 -2.75 4.32 5.05
C GLU A 70 -2.55 5.43 6.08
N VAL A 71 -1.49 5.29 6.90
CA VAL A 71 -1.09 6.31 7.87
C VAL A 71 -0.37 7.42 7.14
N THR A 72 -1.01 8.59 7.02
CA THR A 72 -0.58 9.66 6.12
C THR A 72 -0.23 10.94 6.87
N HIS A 73 0.90 11.56 6.51
CA HIS A 73 1.40 12.84 7.07
C HIS A 73 1.46 12.91 8.61
N CYS A 74 1.44 11.77 9.28
CA CYS A 74 1.64 11.72 10.73
C CYS A 74 3.08 12.12 11.09
N ARG A 75 3.22 12.85 12.21
CA ARG A 75 4.54 13.05 12.80
C ARG A 75 5.21 11.70 13.08
N PRO A 76 6.52 11.51 12.81
CA PRO A 76 7.21 10.25 13.08
C PRO A 76 6.96 9.66 14.47
N ALA A 77 6.92 10.50 15.50
CA ALA A 77 6.62 10.10 16.87
C ALA A 77 5.20 9.53 17.10
N HIS A 78 4.26 9.76 16.18
CA HIS A 78 2.87 9.30 16.30
C HIS A 78 2.58 8.05 15.45
N ILE A 79 3.41 7.73 14.46
CA ILE A 79 3.16 6.66 13.49
C ILE A 79 2.92 5.33 14.19
N ALA A 80 3.78 4.93 15.12
CA ALA A 80 3.64 3.64 15.81
C ALA A 80 2.29 3.51 16.55
N ARG A 81 1.81 4.61 17.16
CA ARG A 81 0.51 4.63 17.83
C ARG A 81 -0.65 4.47 16.85
N VAL A 82 -0.60 5.15 15.70
CA VAL A 82 -1.67 5.08 14.70
C VAL A 82 -1.67 3.72 14.02
N VAL A 83 -0.52 3.15 13.66
CA VAL A 83 -0.38 1.78 13.15
C VAL A 83 -1.00 0.76 14.11
N ALA A 84 -0.63 0.82 15.40
CA ALA A 84 -1.19 -0.06 16.42
C ALA A 84 -2.72 0.11 16.56
N ARG A 85 -3.19 1.36 16.51
CA ARG A 85 -4.63 1.66 16.61
C ARG A 85 -5.41 1.15 15.41
N ALA A 86 -4.92 1.33 14.18
CA ALA A 86 -5.55 0.79 12.98
C ALA A 86 -5.72 -0.74 13.06
N ARG A 87 -4.70 -1.46 13.51
CA ARG A 87 -4.79 -2.92 13.72
C ARG A 87 -5.81 -3.30 14.79
N GLN A 88 -5.86 -2.60 15.92
CA GLN A 88 -6.86 -2.82 16.96
C GLN A 88 -8.30 -2.64 16.45
N LEU A 89 -8.50 -1.73 15.51
CA LEU A 89 -9.79 -1.46 14.87
C LEU A 89 -10.14 -2.45 13.76
N GLY A 90 -9.23 -3.37 13.42
CA GLY A 90 -9.49 -4.44 12.45
C GLY A 90 -8.85 -4.24 11.08
N ALA A 91 -7.97 -3.24 10.90
CA ALA A 91 -7.17 -3.16 9.68
C ALA A 91 -6.28 -4.40 9.55
N ARG A 92 -6.41 -5.09 8.42
CA ARG A 92 -5.64 -6.30 8.09
C ARG A 92 -4.34 -5.98 7.37
N ILE A 93 -4.28 -4.82 6.74
CA ILE A 93 -3.10 -4.26 6.08
C ILE A 93 -2.93 -2.83 6.57
N VAL A 94 -1.71 -2.47 6.94
CA VAL A 94 -1.35 -1.09 7.27
C VAL A 94 -0.25 -0.63 6.34
N VAL A 95 -0.58 0.37 5.54
CA VAL A 95 0.32 1.12 4.69
C VAL A 95 0.77 2.37 5.45
N VAL A 96 1.98 2.83 5.23
CA VAL A 96 2.42 4.14 5.71
C VAL A 96 2.93 4.95 4.53
N HIS A 97 2.39 6.14 4.38
CA HIS A 97 2.81 7.14 3.40
C HIS A 97 4.26 7.53 3.61
N GLY A 98 5.11 7.20 2.66
CA GLY A 98 6.54 7.43 2.74
C GLY A 98 6.98 8.83 2.33
N GLU A 99 8.28 9.07 2.37
CA GLU A 99 8.91 10.37 2.08
C GLU A 99 9.00 10.60 0.56
N THR A 100 7.85 10.59 -0.11
CA THR A 100 7.73 10.88 -1.54
C THR A 100 8.30 12.26 -1.88
N PRO A 101 8.95 12.43 -3.06
CA PRO A 101 9.44 13.75 -3.47
C PRO A 101 8.32 14.72 -3.90
N SER A 102 7.09 14.22 -4.05
CA SER A 102 5.96 15.01 -4.55
C SER A 102 5.24 15.81 -3.47
N GLU A 103 5.47 15.48 -2.19
CA GLU A 103 4.74 16.05 -1.07
C GLU A 103 5.68 16.37 0.11
N PRO A 104 5.30 17.35 0.97
CA PRO A 104 6.13 17.78 2.08
C PRO A 104 6.05 16.83 3.28
N VAL A 105 6.34 15.55 3.07
CA VAL A 105 6.39 14.55 4.15
C VAL A 105 7.57 14.83 5.08
N MET A 106 7.35 14.67 6.37
CA MET A 106 8.39 14.94 7.37
C MET A 106 9.51 13.90 7.29
N GLU A 107 10.76 14.35 7.28
CA GLU A 107 11.95 13.49 7.39
C GLU A 107 11.88 12.61 8.65
N GLY A 108 12.30 11.34 8.51
CA GLY A 108 12.21 10.32 9.56
C GLY A 108 10.92 9.51 9.54
N THR A 109 9.96 9.85 8.64
CA THR A 109 8.72 9.08 8.45
C THR A 109 9.00 7.66 8.00
N ASN A 110 9.87 7.44 7.00
CA ASN A 110 10.25 6.11 6.53
C ASN A 110 10.79 5.25 7.69
N ARG A 111 11.74 5.76 8.45
CA ARG A 111 12.33 5.05 9.60
C ARG A 111 11.28 4.70 10.66
N ALA A 112 10.39 5.65 10.98
CA ALA A 112 9.33 5.46 11.95
C ALA A 112 8.31 4.40 11.49
N ALA A 113 7.93 4.41 10.21
CA ALA A 113 7.03 3.42 9.60
C ALA A 113 7.58 2.00 9.70
N LEU A 114 8.85 1.81 9.29
CA LEU A 114 9.54 0.52 9.35
C LEU A 114 9.67 0.01 10.79
N SER A 115 9.95 0.92 11.73
CA SER A 115 10.05 0.57 13.16
C SER A 115 8.69 0.23 13.76
N ALA A 116 7.60 0.82 13.27
CA ALA A 116 6.24 0.56 13.70
C ALA A 116 5.67 -0.78 13.19
N GLY A 117 6.31 -1.42 12.23
CA GLY A 117 5.86 -2.69 11.66
C GLY A 117 4.63 -2.55 10.76
N CYS A 118 4.62 -1.55 9.87
CA CYS A 118 3.67 -1.50 8.77
C CYS A 118 3.87 -2.70 7.83
N ASP A 119 2.90 -2.99 6.97
CA ASP A 119 3.02 -4.04 5.97
C ASP A 119 3.68 -3.52 4.68
N ILE A 120 3.34 -2.28 4.31
CA ILE A 120 3.83 -1.60 3.11
C ILE A 120 4.33 -0.21 3.51
N LEU A 121 5.52 0.13 3.07
CA LEU A 121 6.00 1.51 3.04
C LEU A 121 5.75 2.05 1.63
N ALA A 122 4.73 2.90 1.49
CA ALA A 122 4.29 3.43 0.22
C ALA A 122 5.27 4.48 -0.31
N HIS A 123 5.52 4.48 -1.62
CA HIS A 123 6.32 5.50 -2.36
C HIS A 123 7.41 6.19 -1.51
N PRO A 124 8.39 5.44 -0.96
CA PRO A 124 9.30 5.90 0.08
C PRO A 124 10.35 6.95 -0.36
N GLY A 125 10.24 7.45 -1.58
CA GLY A 125 11.11 8.51 -2.08
C GLY A 125 12.58 8.08 -2.18
N LEU A 126 13.48 8.94 -1.76
CA LEU A 126 14.92 8.68 -1.75
C LEU A 126 15.34 7.86 -0.53
N LEU A 127 14.73 6.69 -0.37
CA LEU A 127 14.97 5.75 0.72
C LEU A 127 16.47 5.45 0.89
N THR A 128 16.96 5.49 2.13
CA THR A 128 18.36 5.14 2.44
C THR A 128 18.56 3.62 2.41
N GLU A 129 19.81 3.17 2.16
CA GLU A 129 20.14 1.74 2.28
C GLU A 129 19.92 1.20 3.69
N ALA A 130 20.15 2.03 4.71
CA ALA A 130 19.92 1.65 6.10
C ALA A 130 18.44 1.38 6.38
N ASP A 131 17.53 2.17 5.80
CA ASP A 131 16.11 1.96 5.92
C ASP A 131 15.64 0.75 5.08
N ALA A 132 16.18 0.56 3.89
CA ALA A 132 15.85 -0.61 3.09
C ALA A 132 16.34 -1.92 3.74
N ARG A 133 17.49 -1.94 4.43
CA ARG A 133 17.92 -3.10 5.24
C ARG A 133 16.93 -3.36 6.39
N LEU A 134 16.48 -2.29 7.06
CA LEU A 134 15.46 -2.43 8.09
C LEU A 134 14.14 -2.97 7.53
N ALA A 135 13.72 -2.53 6.32
CA ALA A 135 12.56 -3.09 5.64
C ALA A 135 12.72 -4.61 5.40
N ALA A 136 13.89 -5.04 4.90
CA ALA A 136 14.20 -6.47 4.70
C ALA A 136 14.14 -7.25 6.01
N GLU A 137 14.76 -6.74 7.08
CA GLU A 137 14.78 -7.36 8.41
C GLU A 137 13.38 -7.49 9.01
N LYS A 138 12.53 -6.49 8.82
CA LYS A 138 11.15 -6.44 9.35
C LYS A 138 10.12 -7.12 8.45
N GLY A 139 10.49 -7.48 7.22
CA GLY A 139 9.56 -8.03 6.23
C GLY A 139 8.54 -7.01 5.72
N VAL A 140 8.87 -5.71 5.78
CA VAL A 140 8.05 -4.62 5.22
C VAL A 140 8.30 -4.54 3.72
N LEU A 141 7.23 -4.47 2.93
CA LEU A 141 7.33 -4.35 1.48
C LEU A 141 7.51 -2.88 1.08
N LEU A 142 8.44 -2.63 0.16
CA LEU A 142 8.68 -1.30 -0.40
C LEU A 142 7.83 -1.11 -1.66
N GLU A 143 7.01 -0.08 -1.69
CA GLU A 143 6.12 0.13 -2.83
C GLU A 143 6.86 0.73 -4.04
N VAL A 144 6.55 0.17 -5.20
CA VAL A 144 6.76 0.76 -6.53
C VAL A 144 5.41 1.30 -6.99
N SER A 145 5.23 2.61 -6.89
CA SER A 145 3.94 3.25 -7.06
C SER A 145 3.54 3.44 -8.53
N GLY A 146 2.26 3.22 -8.82
CA GLY A 146 1.64 3.54 -10.10
C GLY A 146 1.17 4.99 -10.25
N ARG A 147 1.16 5.77 -9.16
CA ARG A 147 0.61 7.12 -9.11
C ARG A 147 1.56 8.16 -9.69
N ALA A 148 1.01 9.09 -10.44
CA ALA A 148 1.78 10.23 -10.96
C ALA A 148 2.39 11.05 -9.82
N GLY A 149 3.65 11.47 -9.97
CA GLY A 149 4.40 12.15 -8.93
C GLY A 149 5.08 11.20 -7.96
N HIS A 150 4.37 10.28 -7.34
CA HIS A 150 4.94 9.30 -6.40
C HIS A 150 5.87 8.29 -7.08
N CYS A 151 5.63 8.00 -8.36
CA CYS A 151 6.49 7.11 -9.16
C CYS A 151 7.89 7.67 -9.50
N LEU A 152 8.18 8.93 -9.21
CA LEU A 152 9.45 9.58 -9.59
C LEU A 152 10.68 8.89 -9.00
N ALA A 153 10.55 8.33 -7.80
CA ALA A 153 11.64 7.63 -7.11
C ALA A 153 11.64 6.11 -7.32
N ASN A 154 10.72 5.53 -8.10
CA ASN A 154 10.58 4.08 -8.27
C ASN A 154 11.91 3.39 -8.63
N GLY A 155 12.67 3.95 -9.59
CA GLY A 155 13.96 3.41 -9.99
C GLY A 155 14.99 3.39 -8.85
N HIS A 156 15.01 4.42 -7.99
CA HIS A 156 15.86 4.46 -6.80
C HIS A 156 15.45 3.38 -5.81
N VAL A 157 14.16 3.26 -5.51
CA VAL A 157 13.60 2.24 -4.60
C VAL A 157 14.02 0.84 -5.04
N VAL A 158 13.84 0.52 -6.33
CA VAL A 158 14.25 -0.77 -6.90
C VAL A 158 15.75 -1.03 -6.73
N GLN A 159 16.60 -0.03 -7.04
CA GLN A 159 18.05 -0.17 -6.90
C GLN A 159 18.47 -0.44 -5.44
N VAL A 160 17.89 0.30 -4.49
CA VAL A 160 18.20 0.14 -3.07
C VAL A 160 17.67 -1.19 -2.54
N ALA A 161 16.44 -1.57 -2.92
CA ALA A 161 15.86 -2.87 -2.58
C ALA A 161 16.76 -4.03 -3.04
N ARG A 162 17.22 -3.98 -4.30
CA ARG A 162 18.12 -5.00 -4.87
C ARG A 162 19.44 -5.14 -4.11
N ARG A 163 20.04 -4.01 -3.67
CA ARG A 163 21.30 -4.03 -2.89
C ARG A 163 21.13 -4.54 -1.46
N THR A 164 19.94 -4.45 -0.91
CA THR A 164 19.66 -4.74 0.51
C THR A 164 18.87 -6.02 0.75
N GLY A 165 18.31 -6.61 -0.31
CA GLY A 165 17.43 -7.78 -0.21
C GLY A 165 16.01 -7.45 0.26
N ALA A 166 15.63 -6.16 0.31
CA ALA A 166 14.27 -5.77 0.60
C ALA A 166 13.34 -6.20 -0.55
N GLN A 167 12.11 -6.61 -0.20
CA GLN A 167 11.12 -7.00 -1.19
C GLN A 167 10.31 -5.78 -1.64
N VAL A 168 9.95 -5.78 -2.92
CA VAL A 168 9.09 -4.73 -3.47
C VAL A 168 7.67 -5.26 -3.74
N ILE A 169 6.71 -4.34 -3.78
CA ILE A 169 5.32 -4.59 -4.15
C ILE A 169 4.86 -3.49 -5.11
N PHE A 170 3.92 -3.82 -5.99
CA PHE A 170 3.19 -2.80 -6.76
C PHE A 170 2.01 -2.28 -5.95
N GLY A 171 1.82 -0.95 -5.93
CA GLY A 171 0.61 -0.27 -5.50
C GLY A 171 0.16 0.72 -6.55
N SER A 172 -1.12 0.76 -6.89
CA SER A 172 -1.61 1.79 -7.82
C SER A 172 -1.73 3.14 -7.16
N ASP A 173 -2.01 3.13 -5.86
CA ASP A 173 -2.37 4.33 -5.11
C ASP A 173 -3.55 5.04 -5.82
N SER A 174 -4.56 4.21 -6.15
CA SER A 174 -5.71 4.61 -6.96
C SER A 174 -6.64 5.50 -6.16
N HIS A 175 -6.97 6.66 -6.71
CA HIS A 175 -7.96 7.60 -6.18
C HIS A 175 -9.15 7.79 -7.12
N ALA A 176 -8.95 7.50 -8.42
CA ALA A 176 -9.95 7.61 -9.46
C ALA A 176 -10.11 6.29 -10.22
N PRO A 177 -11.22 6.06 -10.93
CA PRO A 177 -11.43 4.83 -11.70
C PRO A 177 -10.32 4.49 -12.69
N GLU A 178 -9.73 5.48 -13.32
CA GLU A 178 -8.66 5.36 -14.31
C GLU A 178 -7.30 5.00 -13.71
N ASP A 179 -7.13 5.13 -12.40
CA ASP A 179 -5.90 4.75 -11.70
C ASP A 179 -5.80 3.24 -11.49
N LEU A 180 -6.95 2.54 -11.48
CA LEU A 180 -6.96 1.08 -11.37
C LEU A 180 -6.20 0.44 -12.53
N ARG A 181 -5.11 -0.27 -12.23
CA ARG A 181 -4.24 -0.87 -13.23
C ARG A 181 -4.38 -2.38 -13.27
N PRO A 182 -4.98 -2.95 -14.34
CA PRO A 182 -4.91 -4.39 -14.60
C PRO A 182 -3.46 -4.87 -14.67
N ARG A 183 -3.25 -6.17 -14.51
CA ARG A 183 -1.91 -6.77 -14.44
C ARG A 183 -0.91 -6.30 -15.50
N PRO A 184 -1.26 -6.21 -16.81
CA PRO A 184 -0.31 -5.72 -17.81
C PRO A 184 0.15 -4.27 -17.58
N GLY A 185 -0.74 -3.42 -17.03
CA GLY A 185 -0.42 -2.05 -16.65
C GLY A 185 0.54 -1.99 -15.46
N ALA A 186 0.32 -2.80 -14.44
CA ALA A 186 1.20 -2.91 -13.28
C ALA A 186 2.59 -3.46 -13.67
N GLU A 187 2.64 -4.50 -14.50
CA GLU A 187 3.90 -5.06 -15.04
C GLU A 187 4.70 -4.01 -15.80
N LYS A 188 4.03 -3.16 -16.58
CA LYS A 188 4.68 -2.05 -17.29
C LYS A 188 5.30 -1.04 -16.33
N VAL A 189 4.62 -0.67 -15.25
CA VAL A 189 5.16 0.25 -14.24
C VAL A 189 6.40 -0.36 -13.57
N LEU A 190 6.33 -1.61 -13.17
CA LEU A 190 7.45 -2.34 -12.55
C LEU A 190 8.65 -2.45 -13.51
N ALA A 191 8.40 -2.77 -14.77
CA ALA A 191 9.46 -2.82 -15.80
C ALA A 191 10.08 -1.43 -16.05
N CYS A 192 9.28 -0.36 -16.10
CA CYS A 192 9.78 1.01 -16.20
C CYS A 192 10.62 1.44 -14.99
N ALA A 193 10.34 0.89 -13.81
CA ALA A 193 11.15 1.09 -12.61
C ALA A 193 12.49 0.32 -12.64
N GLY A 194 12.68 -0.56 -13.64
CA GLY A 194 13.91 -1.32 -13.87
C GLY A 194 13.92 -2.74 -13.30
N LEU A 195 12.77 -3.31 -12.94
CA LEU A 195 12.69 -4.71 -12.53
C LEU A 195 12.80 -5.65 -13.74
N SER A 196 13.52 -6.76 -13.57
CA SER A 196 13.52 -7.88 -14.50
C SER A 196 12.20 -8.67 -14.43
N ALA A 197 11.97 -9.57 -15.38
CA ALA A 197 10.78 -10.43 -15.39
C ALA A 197 10.66 -11.26 -14.11
N ASP A 198 11.76 -11.80 -13.60
CA ASP A 198 11.78 -12.60 -12.37
C ASP A 198 11.50 -11.73 -11.13
N GLU A 199 12.03 -10.50 -11.07
CA GLU A 199 11.77 -9.55 -9.99
C GLU A 199 10.30 -9.09 -10.01
N ILE A 200 9.71 -8.92 -11.20
CA ILE A 200 8.27 -8.62 -11.35
C ILE A 200 7.43 -9.78 -10.83
N ALA A 201 7.77 -11.01 -11.18
CA ALA A 201 7.09 -12.19 -10.64
C ALA A 201 7.19 -12.24 -9.11
N ALA A 202 8.37 -12.01 -8.55
CA ALA A 202 8.60 -11.98 -7.11
C ALA A 202 7.79 -10.88 -6.39
N ALA A 203 7.60 -9.70 -7.03
CA ALA A 203 6.77 -8.62 -6.48
C ALA A 203 5.28 -9.03 -6.38
N PHE A 204 4.75 -9.73 -7.40
CA PHE A 204 3.39 -10.28 -7.32
C PHE A 204 3.26 -11.42 -6.31
N GLU A 205 4.26 -12.28 -6.18
CA GLU A 205 4.27 -13.30 -5.14
C GLU A 205 4.31 -12.69 -3.72
N ALA A 206 5.03 -11.58 -3.53
CA ALA A 206 5.01 -10.85 -2.27
C ALA A 206 3.60 -10.34 -1.92
N ALA A 207 2.86 -9.83 -2.90
CA ALA A 207 1.46 -9.44 -2.74
C ALA A 207 0.57 -10.65 -2.37
N GLU A 208 0.76 -11.82 -3.01
CA GLU A 208 0.03 -13.05 -2.67
C GLU A 208 0.28 -13.48 -1.21
N ARG A 209 1.54 -13.45 -0.78
CA ARG A 209 1.92 -13.80 0.60
C ARG A 209 1.27 -12.83 1.61
N LEU A 210 1.25 -11.54 1.29
CA LEU A 210 0.62 -10.54 2.15
C LEU A 210 -0.89 -10.76 2.24
N VAL A 211 -1.58 -11.03 1.10
CA VAL A 211 -3.00 -11.37 1.08
C VAL A 211 -3.29 -12.63 1.92
N ALA A 212 -2.48 -13.68 1.77
CA ALA A 212 -2.66 -14.92 2.54
C ALA A 212 -2.59 -14.65 4.05
N ARG A 213 -1.60 -13.84 4.49
CA ARG A 213 -1.45 -13.43 5.89
C ARG A 213 -2.62 -12.57 6.38
N ALA A 214 -3.09 -11.63 5.56
CA ALA A 214 -4.17 -10.71 5.93
C ALA A 214 -5.55 -11.41 6.00
N THR A 215 -5.70 -12.57 5.37
CA THR A 215 -6.98 -13.33 5.32
C THR A 215 -6.95 -14.65 6.12
N ALA A 216 -5.87 -14.92 6.85
CA ALA A 216 -5.79 -15.97 7.87
C ALA A 216 -6.40 -15.46 9.19
#